data_d6c8a7d621f4484ebbd1c8fdfa9ad796
#
_entry.id   d6c8a7d621f4484ebbd1c8fdfa9ad796
#
_cell.length_a   1.000
_cell.length_b   1.000
_cell.length_c   1.000
_cell.angle_alpha   90.00
_cell.angle_beta   90.00
_cell.angle_gamma   90.00
#
_symmetry.space_group_name_H-M   'P 1'
#
loop_
_entity.id
_entity.type
_entity.pdbx_description
1 polymer ?
#
loop_
_entity_poly.entity_id
_entity_poly.type
_entity_poly.pdbx_seq_one_letter_code
_entity_poly.pdbx_strand_id
1 'polypeptide(L)'
;MPDNFVRHFSFFCVRMTNYLHKHAIYPSQIKASPLPNLNIIIVIPCHDEPDVLSSVQALRDCKPPEGSVEVIVVVNGSEQNTTEIKQQNKLTISQLQQWIPRNTDERFQCFTLYHPDMPAKHAGVGLARKIGMDEAVWRFEKIGNPRGIIACFDADSRCDTNYLQALEQHFTQTDTVACSIYFEHPTNGTKYSEAIYKAIIDYELYLRYYVQALRFAGFPHAYQTIGSSMAVRADAYQRQGGMNRRKAGEDFYFLQKFIPHGHYSELHNTRVIPSPRPSDRVPFGTGKAVGDLIEADTSYLAYHPNVFIDLKTFIQKINTLYDKKSDVEVSEFTDNLPDSIGTFLIQYHFYKKIKEIHQHTSNEITFRQRFFQWFNAFMVLKYVHHARDRYHPSVPVYEVAIWLLREIKTDIPQEANTKTLLDIYRKLERKT
;
A
#
# COMPACT_ATOMS: atom_id res chain seq x y z
N MET A 1 47.36 -23.09 -42.16
CA MET A 1 47.36 -22.38 -40.88
C MET A 1 45.91 -22.20 -40.50
N PRO A 2 45.42 -22.79 -39.44
CA PRO A 2 44.04 -22.67 -39.03
C PRO A 2 43.90 -21.52 -37.98
N ASP A 3 42.92 -20.67 -38.27
CA ASP A 3 42.53 -19.54 -37.41
C ASP A 3 41.84 -20.04 -36.13
N ASN A 4 42.38 -19.63 -35.01
CA ASN A 4 41.84 -19.83 -33.70
C ASN A 4 40.68 -18.84 -33.46
N PHE A 5 39.44 -19.30 -33.58
CA PHE A 5 38.26 -18.61 -33.04
C PHE A 5 38.16 -18.87 -31.53
N VAL A 6 38.80 -18.03 -30.73
CA VAL A 6 38.57 -17.99 -29.29
C VAL A 6 37.25 -17.30 -29.03
N ARG A 7 36.19 -18.09 -28.75
CA ARG A 7 34.95 -17.59 -28.22
C ARG A 7 35.17 -17.04 -26.81
N HIS A 8 35.19 -15.72 -26.69
CA HIS A 8 35.07 -15.04 -25.39
C HIS A 8 33.68 -15.30 -24.83
N PHE A 9 33.58 -16.27 -23.96
CA PHE A 9 32.46 -16.35 -23.01
C PHE A 9 32.72 -15.26 -21.96
N SER A 10 32.12 -14.08 -22.15
CA SER A 10 32.06 -13.05 -21.13
C SER A 10 31.14 -13.58 -20.02
N PHE A 11 31.72 -14.14 -18.97
CA PHE A 11 31.01 -14.33 -17.71
C PHE A 11 30.67 -12.95 -17.18
N PHE A 12 29.43 -12.48 -17.42
CA PHE A 12 28.85 -11.40 -16.66
C PHE A 12 28.75 -11.88 -15.21
N CYS A 13 29.77 -11.57 -14.43
CA CYS A 13 29.69 -11.63 -12.97
C CYS A 13 28.71 -10.54 -12.56
N VAL A 14 27.42 -10.91 -12.44
CA VAL A 14 26.37 -10.02 -11.90
C VAL A 14 26.81 -9.66 -10.49
N ARG A 15 27.30 -8.43 -10.29
CA ARG A 15 27.61 -7.92 -8.96
C ARG A 15 26.30 -7.90 -8.18
N MET A 16 26.08 -8.91 -7.33
CA MET A 16 24.99 -8.94 -6.39
C MET A 16 24.97 -7.64 -5.59
N THR A 17 23.81 -6.99 -5.53
CA THR A 17 23.70 -5.75 -4.76
C THR A 17 23.94 -6.01 -3.28
N ASN A 18 24.50 -5.03 -2.62
CA ASN A 18 24.73 -5.06 -1.17
C ASN A 18 23.43 -5.32 -0.37
N TYR A 19 22.26 -5.01 -0.98
CA TYR A 19 20.95 -5.25 -0.39
C TYR A 19 20.65 -6.74 -0.15
N LEU A 20 20.77 -7.57 -1.18
CA LEU A 20 20.44 -9.01 -1.09
C LEU A 20 21.33 -9.71 -0.05
N HIS A 21 22.59 -9.38 0.01
CA HIS A 21 23.51 -9.94 1.01
C HIS A 21 23.15 -9.55 2.45
N LYS A 22 22.67 -8.32 2.68
CA LYS A 22 22.44 -7.79 4.02
C LYS A 22 20.99 -7.99 4.52
N HIS A 23 20.03 -7.99 3.62
CA HIS A 23 18.61 -7.83 3.96
C HIS A 23 17.70 -8.94 3.46
N ALA A 24 18.09 -9.69 2.42
CA ALA A 24 17.29 -10.85 2.00
C ALA A 24 17.29 -11.92 3.09
N ILE A 25 16.12 -12.55 3.27
CA ILE A 25 15.95 -13.59 4.31
C ILE A 25 16.45 -14.94 3.80
N TYR A 26 16.28 -15.17 2.51
CA TYR A 26 16.68 -16.40 1.84
C TYR A 26 17.52 -16.08 0.61
N PRO A 27 18.42 -17.01 0.19
CA PRO A 27 18.99 -16.96 -1.15
C PRO A 27 17.88 -17.18 -2.18
N SER A 28 18.17 -16.95 -3.47
CA SER A 28 17.20 -17.19 -4.54
C SER A 28 16.67 -18.63 -4.49
N GLN A 29 15.35 -18.77 -4.45
CA GLN A 29 14.65 -20.04 -4.27
C GLN A 29 14.14 -20.61 -5.60
N ILE A 30 13.84 -19.75 -6.58
CA ILE A 30 13.37 -20.17 -7.91
C ILE A 30 14.58 -20.50 -8.78
N LYS A 31 14.71 -21.80 -9.12
CA LYS A 31 15.84 -22.30 -9.92
C LYS A 31 15.72 -22.00 -11.42
N ALA A 32 14.48 -21.92 -11.92
CA ALA A 32 14.23 -21.58 -13.31
C ALA A 32 14.81 -20.19 -13.65
N SER A 33 15.40 -20.07 -14.83
CA SER A 33 15.86 -18.75 -15.32
C SER A 33 14.69 -17.79 -15.44
N PRO A 34 14.89 -16.49 -15.15
CA PRO A 34 13.88 -15.48 -15.43
C PRO A 34 13.51 -15.44 -16.91
N LEU A 35 12.28 -15.05 -17.20
CA LEU A 35 11.82 -14.87 -18.57
C LEU A 35 12.66 -13.81 -19.31
N PRO A 36 12.86 -13.96 -20.63
CA PRO A 36 13.39 -12.89 -21.47
C PRO A 36 12.47 -11.66 -21.38
N ASN A 37 13.06 -10.46 -21.35
CA ASN A 37 12.33 -9.19 -21.25
C ASN A 37 11.41 -9.09 -20.02
N LEU A 38 11.73 -9.79 -18.92
CA LEU A 38 10.97 -9.72 -17.67
C LEU A 38 10.93 -8.27 -17.16
N ASN A 39 9.73 -7.73 -17.07
CA ASN A 39 9.50 -6.35 -16.65
C ASN A 39 8.62 -6.23 -15.41
N ILE A 40 7.70 -7.16 -15.18
CA ILE A 40 6.77 -7.14 -14.04
C ILE A 40 6.87 -8.45 -13.26
N ILE A 41 6.99 -8.35 -11.94
CA ILE A 41 6.79 -9.47 -11.01
C ILE A 41 5.67 -9.11 -10.04
N ILE A 42 4.63 -9.95 -10.02
CA ILE A 42 3.51 -9.83 -9.08
C ILE A 42 3.77 -10.77 -7.89
N VAL A 43 3.74 -10.21 -6.68
CA VAL A 43 3.93 -10.97 -5.44
C VAL A 43 2.60 -11.14 -4.72
N ILE A 44 2.21 -12.39 -4.48
CA ILE A 44 0.96 -12.79 -3.83
C ILE A 44 1.27 -13.52 -2.53
N PRO A 45 1.13 -12.87 -1.35
CA PRO A 45 1.12 -13.58 -0.07
C PRO A 45 -0.16 -14.42 0.02
N CYS A 46 -0.02 -15.69 0.40
CA CYS A 46 -1.13 -16.64 0.45
C CYS A 46 -1.11 -17.41 1.76
N HIS A 47 -2.14 -17.26 2.58
CA HIS A 47 -2.28 -17.94 3.87
C HIS A 47 -3.74 -18.33 4.07
N ASP A 48 -3.99 -19.63 4.26
CA ASP A 48 -5.34 -20.16 4.50
C ASP A 48 -6.35 -19.66 3.44
N GLU A 49 -5.94 -19.75 2.16
CA GLU A 49 -6.71 -19.20 1.06
C GLU A 49 -7.19 -20.29 0.10
N PRO A 50 -8.51 -20.53 0.05
CA PRO A 50 -9.07 -21.57 -0.81
C PRO A 50 -9.18 -21.16 -2.29
N ASP A 51 -9.22 -19.84 -2.61
CA ASP A 51 -9.56 -19.34 -3.95
C ASP A 51 -8.41 -18.60 -4.66
N VAL A 52 -7.15 -18.94 -4.32
CA VAL A 52 -5.97 -18.30 -4.93
C VAL A 52 -5.91 -18.45 -6.44
N LEU A 53 -6.40 -19.58 -6.97
CA LEU A 53 -6.42 -19.81 -8.42
C LEU A 53 -7.19 -18.74 -9.18
N SER A 54 -8.29 -18.28 -8.63
CA SER A 54 -9.05 -17.22 -9.26
C SER A 54 -8.29 -15.90 -9.32
N SER A 55 -7.40 -15.62 -8.37
CA SER A 55 -6.56 -14.40 -8.38
C SER A 55 -5.44 -14.53 -9.41
N VAL A 56 -4.79 -15.69 -9.47
CA VAL A 56 -3.75 -15.95 -10.50
C VAL A 56 -4.37 -15.98 -11.90
N GLN A 57 -5.56 -16.56 -12.06
CA GLN A 57 -6.30 -16.58 -13.33
C GLN A 57 -6.66 -15.15 -13.79
N ALA A 58 -7.11 -14.28 -12.87
CA ALA A 58 -7.40 -12.89 -13.22
C ALA A 58 -6.17 -12.14 -13.77
N LEU A 59 -4.97 -12.44 -13.25
CA LEU A 59 -3.71 -11.90 -13.78
C LEU A 59 -3.36 -12.51 -15.13
N ARG A 60 -3.60 -13.82 -15.30
CA ARG A 60 -3.39 -14.52 -16.58
C ARG A 60 -4.29 -13.99 -17.69
N ASP A 61 -5.53 -13.64 -17.37
CA ASP A 61 -6.54 -13.13 -18.29
C ASP A 61 -6.31 -11.63 -18.65
N CYS A 62 -5.35 -10.96 -18.03
CA CYS A 62 -5.01 -9.60 -18.40
C CYS A 62 -4.46 -9.52 -19.83
N LYS A 63 -4.72 -8.40 -20.47
CA LYS A 63 -4.04 -8.04 -21.71
C LYS A 63 -2.54 -8.01 -21.47
N PRO A 64 -1.72 -8.72 -22.30
CA PRO A 64 -0.29 -8.80 -22.06
C PRO A 64 0.38 -7.43 -22.20
N PRO A 65 1.31 -7.07 -21.29
CA PRO A 65 2.17 -5.91 -21.45
C PRO A 65 3.23 -6.16 -22.54
N GLU A 66 4.08 -5.20 -22.82
CA GLU A 66 5.20 -5.36 -23.79
C GLU A 66 6.25 -6.35 -23.25
N GLY A 67 6.63 -6.21 -22.00
CA GLY A 67 7.53 -7.12 -21.30
C GLY A 67 6.84 -8.42 -20.86
N SER A 68 7.61 -9.39 -20.39
CA SER A 68 7.09 -10.60 -19.76
C SER A 68 6.77 -10.39 -18.28
N VAL A 69 5.93 -11.28 -17.76
CA VAL A 69 5.38 -11.21 -16.41
C VAL A 69 5.67 -12.48 -15.64
N GLU A 70 6.06 -12.37 -14.40
CA GLU A 70 6.14 -13.49 -13.47
C GLU A 70 5.24 -13.24 -12.25
N VAL A 71 4.57 -14.29 -11.79
CA VAL A 71 3.78 -14.27 -10.56
C VAL A 71 4.48 -15.16 -9.54
N ILE A 72 4.71 -14.64 -8.34
CA ILE A 72 5.30 -15.39 -7.22
C ILE A 72 4.26 -15.50 -6.12
N VAL A 73 3.68 -16.68 -5.95
CA VAL A 73 2.76 -16.99 -4.87
C VAL A 73 3.55 -17.52 -3.67
N VAL A 74 3.54 -16.79 -2.57
CA VAL A 74 4.22 -17.19 -1.33
C VAL A 74 3.18 -17.80 -0.39
N VAL A 75 3.07 -19.11 -0.40
CA VAL A 75 2.19 -19.85 0.52
C VAL A 75 2.90 -19.98 1.86
N ASN A 76 2.40 -19.23 2.85
CA ASN A 76 3.04 -19.12 4.16
C ASN A 76 2.16 -19.67 5.29
N GLY A 77 2.81 -20.14 6.33
CA GLY A 77 2.18 -20.60 7.55
C GLY A 77 3.03 -20.30 8.77
N SER A 78 2.44 -20.37 9.94
CA SER A 78 3.13 -20.32 11.24
C SER A 78 3.39 -21.75 11.73
N GLU A 79 4.48 -21.93 12.45
CA GLU A 79 4.73 -23.16 13.23
C GLU A 79 3.56 -23.50 14.17
N GLN A 80 2.80 -22.48 14.62
CA GLN A 80 1.64 -22.59 15.50
C GLN A 80 0.30 -22.73 14.80
N ASN A 81 0.27 -22.80 13.46
CA ASN A 81 -0.98 -23.00 12.72
C ASN A 81 -1.65 -24.33 13.05
N THR A 82 -2.98 -24.32 13.09
CA THR A 82 -3.79 -25.53 13.26
C THR A 82 -3.60 -26.51 12.09
N THR A 83 -4.01 -27.76 12.29
CA THR A 83 -3.93 -28.79 11.25
C THR A 83 -4.74 -28.42 10.01
N GLU A 84 -5.90 -27.81 10.18
CA GLU A 84 -6.80 -27.38 9.11
C GLU A 84 -6.13 -26.33 8.22
N ILE A 85 -5.51 -25.30 8.81
CA ILE A 85 -4.76 -24.28 8.08
C ILE A 85 -3.58 -24.89 7.32
N LYS A 86 -2.83 -25.81 7.96
CA LYS A 86 -1.72 -26.51 7.31
C LYS A 86 -2.21 -27.37 6.14
N GLN A 87 -3.37 -28.02 6.28
CA GLN A 87 -3.99 -28.80 5.20
C GLN A 87 -4.47 -27.90 4.05
N GLN A 88 -5.13 -26.76 4.35
CA GLN A 88 -5.55 -25.81 3.33
C GLN A 88 -4.33 -25.28 2.55
N ASN A 89 -3.24 -24.90 3.22
CA ASN A 89 -2.02 -24.45 2.54
C ASN A 89 -1.41 -25.52 1.63
N LYS A 90 -1.43 -26.81 2.05
CA LYS A 90 -0.98 -27.95 1.20
C LYS A 90 -1.89 -28.13 -0.01
N LEU A 91 -3.20 -28.02 0.19
CA LEU A 91 -4.17 -28.09 -0.92
C LEU A 91 -3.93 -26.97 -1.93
N THR A 92 -3.72 -25.74 -1.45
CA THR A 92 -3.38 -24.57 -2.28
C THR A 92 -2.12 -24.83 -3.13
N ILE A 93 -1.05 -25.40 -2.54
CA ILE A 93 0.15 -25.77 -3.29
C ILE A 93 -0.16 -26.80 -4.37
N SER A 94 -0.91 -27.85 -4.02
CA SER A 94 -1.30 -28.89 -4.98
C SER A 94 -2.12 -28.33 -6.15
N GLN A 95 -3.06 -27.45 -5.88
CA GLN A 95 -3.87 -26.77 -6.90
C GLN A 95 -3.01 -25.92 -7.83
N LEU A 96 -2.08 -25.13 -7.29
CA LEU A 96 -1.16 -24.31 -8.07
C LEU A 96 -0.24 -25.19 -8.94
N GLN A 97 0.30 -26.28 -8.40
CA GLN A 97 1.14 -27.22 -9.15
C GLN A 97 0.41 -27.84 -10.35
N GLN A 98 -0.90 -28.08 -10.24
CA GLN A 98 -1.73 -28.58 -11.34
C GLN A 98 -2.10 -27.49 -12.35
N TRP A 99 -2.32 -26.26 -11.88
CA TRP A 99 -2.72 -25.11 -12.72
C TRP A 99 -1.54 -24.56 -13.55
N ILE A 100 -0.36 -24.41 -12.95
CA ILE A 100 0.81 -23.77 -13.54
C ILE A 100 1.19 -24.38 -14.91
N PRO A 101 1.39 -25.70 -15.09
CA PRO A 101 1.83 -26.23 -16.38
C PRO A 101 0.86 -26.03 -17.55
N ARG A 102 -0.40 -25.74 -17.24
CA ARG A 102 -1.47 -25.57 -18.24
C ARG A 102 -1.72 -24.11 -18.61
N ASN A 103 -1.22 -23.16 -17.80
CA ASN A 103 -1.59 -21.75 -17.88
C ASN A 103 -0.37 -20.82 -17.96
N THR A 104 0.83 -21.36 -18.11
CA THR A 104 2.06 -20.57 -18.27
C THR A 104 2.65 -20.73 -19.66
N ASP A 105 3.34 -19.72 -20.14
CA ASP A 105 4.01 -19.68 -21.44
C ASP A 105 5.29 -18.82 -21.39
N GLU A 106 5.88 -18.49 -22.53
CA GLU A 106 7.10 -17.69 -22.66
C GLU A 106 6.96 -16.23 -22.24
N ARG A 107 5.73 -15.74 -22.01
CA ARG A 107 5.43 -14.35 -21.61
C ARG A 107 4.84 -14.24 -20.21
N PHE A 108 4.32 -15.34 -19.68
CA PHE A 108 3.70 -15.37 -18.37
C PHE A 108 4.08 -16.66 -17.63
N GLN A 109 4.78 -16.51 -16.52
CA GLN A 109 5.15 -17.62 -15.63
C GLN A 109 4.55 -17.44 -14.24
N CYS A 110 4.31 -18.54 -13.54
CA CYS A 110 3.86 -18.54 -12.16
C CYS A 110 4.71 -19.50 -11.34
N PHE A 111 5.15 -19.05 -10.18
CA PHE A 111 5.98 -19.81 -9.26
C PHE A 111 5.37 -19.85 -7.87
N THR A 112 5.61 -20.90 -7.13
CA THR A 112 5.20 -21.04 -5.74
C THR A 112 6.41 -21.16 -4.83
N LEU A 113 6.39 -20.37 -3.73
CA LEU A 113 7.31 -20.54 -2.60
C LEU A 113 6.49 -21.04 -1.42
N TYR A 114 6.93 -22.12 -0.78
CA TYR A 114 6.22 -22.73 0.34
C TYR A 114 7.00 -22.62 1.64
N HIS A 115 6.45 -21.85 2.58
CA HIS A 115 7.03 -21.59 3.90
C HIS A 115 6.02 -21.95 5.02
N PRO A 116 5.81 -23.25 5.32
CA PRO A 116 4.73 -23.70 6.20
C PRO A 116 4.94 -23.38 7.68
N ASP A 117 6.20 -23.27 8.13
CA ASP A 117 6.57 -23.23 9.54
C ASP A 117 7.41 -21.97 9.87
N MET A 118 6.90 -20.80 9.52
CA MET A 118 7.54 -19.54 9.89
C MET A 118 7.46 -19.32 11.41
N PRO A 119 8.50 -18.70 12.03
CA PRO A 119 8.46 -18.35 13.44
C PRO A 119 7.22 -17.52 13.78
N ALA A 120 6.46 -17.92 14.79
CA ALA A 120 5.17 -17.33 15.15
C ALA A 120 5.22 -15.79 15.33
N LYS A 121 6.35 -15.27 15.84
CA LYS A 121 6.59 -13.83 15.99
C LYS A 121 6.48 -13.04 14.67
N HIS A 122 6.86 -13.66 13.55
CA HIS A 122 6.97 -13.00 12.24
C HIS A 122 6.06 -13.59 11.17
N ALA A 123 5.40 -14.71 11.45
CA ALA A 123 4.48 -15.36 10.53
C ALA A 123 3.29 -14.42 10.25
N GLY A 124 3.30 -13.79 9.09
CA GLY A 124 2.27 -12.84 8.67
C GLY A 124 2.54 -12.30 7.26
N VAL A 125 1.62 -11.50 6.79
CA VAL A 125 1.59 -10.97 5.41
C VAL A 125 2.85 -10.19 5.05
N GLY A 126 3.40 -9.38 5.96
CA GLY A 126 4.61 -8.59 5.70
C GLY A 126 5.85 -9.45 5.46
N LEU A 127 6.02 -10.57 6.20
CA LEU A 127 7.12 -11.50 5.96
C LEU A 127 6.93 -12.24 4.63
N ALA A 128 5.71 -12.67 4.31
CA ALA A 128 5.41 -13.33 3.05
C ALA A 128 5.67 -12.40 1.85
N ARG A 129 5.19 -11.14 1.91
CA ARG A 129 5.52 -10.12 0.89
C ARG A 129 7.02 -9.91 0.76
N LYS A 130 7.73 -9.79 1.90
CA LYS A 130 9.18 -9.62 1.87
C LYS A 130 9.88 -10.75 1.15
N ILE A 131 9.53 -12.00 1.42
CA ILE A 131 10.11 -13.18 0.77
C ILE A 131 9.91 -13.12 -0.75
N GLY A 132 8.69 -12.87 -1.20
CA GLY A 132 8.37 -12.77 -2.62
C GLY A 132 9.03 -11.59 -3.32
N MET A 133 9.08 -10.42 -2.66
CA MET A 133 9.71 -9.22 -3.21
C MET A 133 11.24 -9.34 -3.24
N ASP A 134 11.86 -9.98 -2.25
CA ASP A 134 13.29 -10.26 -2.26
C ASP A 134 13.64 -11.26 -3.40
N GLU A 135 12.81 -12.29 -3.61
CA GLU A 135 12.96 -13.20 -4.77
C GLU A 135 12.79 -12.45 -6.09
N ALA A 136 11.85 -11.52 -6.18
CA ALA A 136 11.70 -10.67 -7.37
C ALA A 136 12.98 -9.86 -7.65
N VAL A 137 13.61 -9.30 -6.62
CA VAL A 137 14.92 -8.61 -6.77
C VAL A 137 16.00 -9.58 -7.30
N TRP A 138 16.10 -10.80 -6.74
CA TRP A 138 17.02 -11.83 -7.24
C TRP A 138 16.83 -12.10 -8.73
N ARG A 139 15.59 -12.18 -9.18
CA ARG A 139 15.25 -12.45 -10.57
C ARG A 139 15.61 -11.30 -11.49
N PHE A 140 15.27 -10.05 -11.09
CA PHE A 140 15.66 -8.86 -11.87
C PHE A 140 17.17 -8.65 -11.93
N GLU A 141 17.91 -8.96 -10.87
CA GLU A 141 19.38 -8.89 -10.90
C GLU A 141 19.99 -9.90 -11.87
N LYS A 142 19.45 -11.12 -11.96
CA LYS A 142 19.92 -12.15 -12.89
C LYS A 142 19.86 -11.72 -14.36
N ILE A 143 18.94 -10.84 -14.71
CA ILE A 143 18.79 -10.33 -16.10
C ILE A 143 19.27 -8.89 -16.26
N GLY A 144 19.83 -8.27 -15.22
CA GLY A 144 20.31 -6.90 -15.27
C GLY A 144 19.22 -5.83 -15.42
N ASN A 145 17.99 -6.08 -14.95
CA ASN A 145 16.89 -5.12 -14.97
C ASN A 145 16.63 -4.47 -13.59
N PRO A 146 17.42 -3.47 -13.15
CA PRO A 146 17.19 -2.82 -11.86
C PRO A 146 15.88 -2.00 -11.81
N ARG A 147 15.31 -1.65 -12.96
CA ARG A 147 14.06 -0.89 -13.07
C ARG A 147 12.82 -1.77 -13.19
N GLY A 148 12.95 -3.08 -13.06
CA GLY A 148 11.82 -4.02 -13.07
C GLY A 148 10.79 -3.65 -12.00
N ILE A 149 9.51 -3.94 -12.29
CA ILE A 149 8.36 -3.55 -11.47
C ILE A 149 7.99 -4.71 -10.55
N ILE A 150 7.96 -4.47 -9.26
CA ILE A 150 7.44 -5.40 -8.25
C ILE A 150 6.09 -4.87 -7.79
N ALA A 151 5.00 -5.57 -8.07
CA ALA A 151 3.67 -5.22 -7.59
C ALA A 151 3.16 -6.24 -6.57
N CYS A 152 2.45 -5.77 -5.56
CA CYS A 152 1.78 -6.61 -4.59
C CYS A 152 0.31 -6.80 -4.96
N PHE A 153 -0.18 -8.03 -4.77
CA PHE A 153 -1.55 -8.42 -5.05
C PHE A 153 -1.99 -9.44 -3.99
N ASP A 154 -3.25 -9.41 -3.55
CA ASP A 154 -3.69 -10.36 -2.53
C ASP A 154 -4.31 -11.61 -3.16
N ALA A 155 -4.20 -12.74 -2.44
CA ALA A 155 -4.60 -14.05 -2.93
C ALA A 155 -6.11 -14.22 -3.16
N ASP A 156 -6.93 -13.26 -2.78
CA ASP A 156 -8.37 -13.19 -2.99
C ASP A 156 -8.83 -11.97 -3.82
N SER A 157 -7.87 -11.27 -4.42
CA SER A 157 -8.13 -10.10 -5.27
C SER A 157 -8.39 -10.46 -6.73
N ARG A 158 -9.01 -9.54 -7.46
CA ARG A 158 -9.15 -9.52 -8.92
C ARG A 158 -8.65 -8.19 -9.44
N CYS A 159 -8.56 -8.04 -10.76
CA CYS A 159 -8.20 -6.77 -11.39
C CYS A 159 -8.92 -6.58 -12.72
N ASP A 160 -8.88 -5.36 -13.22
CA ASP A 160 -9.32 -5.06 -14.58
C ASP A 160 -8.37 -5.71 -15.60
N THR A 161 -8.89 -6.07 -16.78
CA THR A 161 -8.12 -6.78 -17.82
C THR A 161 -6.94 -5.97 -18.37
N ASN A 162 -6.90 -4.65 -18.18
CA ASN A 162 -5.78 -3.80 -18.58
C ASN A 162 -4.71 -3.62 -17.49
N TYR A 163 -4.83 -4.30 -16.33
CA TYR A 163 -3.99 -4.07 -15.16
C TYR A 163 -2.49 -4.13 -15.46
N LEU A 164 -2.02 -5.19 -16.11
CA LEU A 164 -0.60 -5.37 -16.40
C LEU A 164 -0.08 -4.33 -17.42
N GLN A 165 -0.86 -3.99 -18.45
CA GLN A 165 -0.50 -2.94 -19.41
C GLN A 165 -0.44 -1.57 -18.74
N ALA A 166 -1.45 -1.22 -17.95
CA ALA A 166 -1.51 0.06 -17.26
C ALA A 166 -0.35 0.24 -16.28
N LEU A 167 0.00 -0.84 -15.56
CA LEU A 167 1.14 -0.85 -14.65
C LEU A 167 2.45 -0.60 -15.39
N GLU A 168 2.72 -1.32 -16.48
CA GLU A 168 3.93 -1.14 -17.28
C GLU A 168 4.02 0.27 -17.85
N GLN A 169 2.95 0.77 -18.47
CA GLN A 169 2.89 2.10 -19.06
C GLN A 169 3.14 3.19 -18.02
N HIS A 170 2.52 3.08 -16.84
CA HIS A 170 2.71 4.04 -15.76
C HIS A 170 4.18 4.20 -15.35
N PHE A 171 4.88 3.09 -15.15
CA PHE A 171 6.30 3.11 -14.80
C PHE A 171 7.22 3.47 -15.99
N THR A 172 6.81 3.24 -17.22
CA THR A 172 7.60 3.57 -18.42
C THR A 172 7.48 5.04 -18.77
N GLN A 173 6.28 5.61 -18.65
CA GLN A 173 5.98 6.98 -19.09
C GLN A 173 6.24 8.05 -18.02
N THR A 174 6.55 7.64 -16.77
CA THR A 174 6.78 8.55 -15.66
C THR A 174 8.08 8.22 -14.91
N ASP A 175 8.57 9.18 -14.12
CA ASP A 175 9.71 8.96 -13.22
C ASP A 175 9.30 8.30 -11.89
N THR A 176 8.14 7.70 -11.85
CA THR A 176 7.60 7.01 -10.67
C THR A 176 8.55 5.91 -10.19
N VAL A 177 8.83 5.91 -8.89
CA VAL A 177 9.62 4.86 -8.23
C VAL A 177 8.74 3.90 -7.43
N ALA A 178 7.58 4.37 -6.95
CA ALA A 178 6.55 3.59 -6.29
C ALA A 178 5.19 4.25 -6.48
N CYS A 179 4.11 3.48 -6.46
CA CYS A 179 2.75 4.01 -6.60
C CYS A 179 1.73 3.25 -5.77
N SER A 180 0.64 3.95 -5.44
CA SER A 180 -0.64 3.33 -5.10
C SER A 180 -1.41 3.02 -6.38
N ILE A 181 -2.10 1.89 -6.41
CA ILE A 181 -2.96 1.49 -7.52
C ILE A 181 -4.40 1.66 -7.07
N TYR A 182 -5.23 2.23 -7.93
CA TYR A 182 -6.64 2.42 -7.64
C TYR A 182 -7.34 1.08 -7.34
N PHE A 183 -8.23 1.07 -6.35
CA PHE A 183 -8.96 -0.13 -5.94
C PHE A 183 -10.45 0.16 -5.75
N GLU A 184 -11.28 -0.86 -5.90
CA GLU A 184 -12.70 -0.84 -5.54
C GLU A 184 -13.12 -2.22 -5.05
N HIS A 185 -13.80 -2.30 -3.91
CA HIS A 185 -14.45 -3.55 -3.52
C HIS A 185 -15.77 -3.75 -4.27
N PRO A 186 -16.18 -5.00 -4.53
CA PRO A 186 -17.52 -5.27 -5.02
C PRO A 186 -18.57 -4.88 -3.97
N THR A 187 -19.60 -4.15 -4.40
CA THR A 187 -20.65 -3.60 -3.54
C THR A 187 -22.02 -4.20 -3.81
N ASN A 188 -22.11 -5.16 -4.72
CA ASN A 188 -23.32 -5.91 -5.07
C ASN A 188 -22.95 -7.24 -5.75
N GLY A 189 -23.92 -8.10 -5.96
CA GLY A 189 -23.78 -9.39 -6.63
C GLY A 189 -24.36 -10.53 -5.79
N THR A 190 -24.09 -11.77 -6.20
CA THR A 190 -24.62 -12.99 -5.55
C THR A 190 -23.55 -13.78 -4.78
N LYS A 191 -22.28 -13.35 -4.84
CA LYS A 191 -21.16 -14.07 -4.20
C LYS A 191 -21.14 -13.92 -2.68
N TYR A 192 -21.59 -12.77 -2.16
CA TYR A 192 -21.58 -12.43 -0.73
C TYR A 192 -22.97 -12.06 -0.23
N SER A 193 -23.18 -12.11 1.08
CA SER A 193 -24.43 -11.67 1.70
C SER A 193 -24.62 -10.16 1.61
N GLU A 194 -25.85 -9.68 1.71
CA GLU A 194 -26.19 -8.25 1.73
C GLU A 194 -25.48 -7.52 2.89
N ALA A 195 -25.34 -8.17 4.05
CA ALA A 195 -24.62 -7.62 5.19
C ALA A 195 -23.13 -7.34 4.88
N ILE A 196 -22.46 -8.23 4.12
CA ILE A 196 -21.07 -8.00 3.68
C ILE A 196 -21.00 -6.80 2.73
N TYR A 197 -21.94 -6.70 1.77
CA TYR A 197 -21.97 -5.57 0.84
C TYR A 197 -22.25 -4.25 1.55
N LYS A 198 -23.15 -4.22 2.53
CA LYS A 198 -23.42 -3.03 3.35
C LYS A 198 -22.18 -2.62 4.15
N ALA A 199 -21.55 -3.56 4.85
CA ALA A 199 -20.37 -3.29 5.67
C ALA A 199 -19.18 -2.78 4.84
N ILE A 200 -18.90 -3.36 3.66
CA ILE A 200 -17.79 -2.92 2.82
C ILE A 200 -18.04 -1.54 2.19
N ILE A 201 -19.29 -1.17 1.91
CA ILE A 201 -19.64 0.17 1.43
C ILE A 201 -19.22 1.21 2.47
N ASP A 202 -19.59 1.01 3.73
CA ASP A 202 -19.24 1.92 4.82
C ASP A 202 -17.72 1.98 5.04
N TYR A 203 -17.05 0.83 5.06
CA TYR A 203 -15.61 0.79 5.30
C TYR A 203 -14.81 1.39 4.14
N GLU A 204 -15.15 1.10 2.89
CA GLU A 204 -14.46 1.72 1.73
C GLU A 204 -14.72 3.23 1.68
N LEU A 205 -15.94 3.68 2.02
CA LEU A 205 -16.26 5.10 2.13
C LEU A 205 -15.37 5.79 3.18
N TYR A 206 -15.17 5.14 4.34
CA TYR A 206 -14.25 5.64 5.35
C TYR A 206 -12.80 5.77 4.84
N LEU A 207 -12.26 4.75 4.15
CA LEU A 207 -10.90 4.79 3.61
C LEU A 207 -10.71 5.99 2.66
N ARG A 208 -11.70 6.22 1.78
CA ARG A 208 -11.67 7.34 0.84
C ARG A 208 -11.88 8.68 1.52
N TYR A 209 -12.83 8.77 2.43
CA TYR A 209 -13.03 9.96 3.26
C TYR A 209 -11.74 10.37 3.96
N TYR A 210 -11.06 9.45 4.61
CA TYR A 210 -9.83 9.74 5.35
C TYR A 210 -8.76 10.37 4.47
N VAL A 211 -8.48 9.79 3.32
CA VAL A 211 -7.47 10.34 2.40
C VAL A 211 -7.92 11.69 1.82
N GLN A 212 -9.17 11.84 1.42
CA GLN A 212 -9.68 13.10 0.90
C GLN A 212 -9.75 14.20 1.97
N ALA A 213 -10.04 13.86 3.22
CA ALA A 213 -10.01 14.80 4.34
C ALA A 213 -8.58 15.29 4.65
N LEU A 214 -7.57 14.42 4.52
CA LEU A 214 -6.16 14.82 4.59
C LEU A 214 -5.77 15.76 3.44
N ARG A 215 -6.26 15.51 2.22
CA ARG A 215 -6.08 16.40 1.05
C ARG A 215 -6.75 17.76 1.28
N PHE A 216 -7.98 17.76 1.80
CA PHE A 216 -8.69 18.97 2.20
C PHE A 216 -7.91 19.77 3.25
N ALA A 217 -7.28 19.12 4.21
CA ALA A 217 -6.40 19.74 5.19
C ALA A 217 -5.08 20.27 4.61
N GLY A 218 -4.73 19.94 3.36
CA GLY A 218 -3.48 20.36 2.71
C GLY A 218 -2.27 19.49 3.07
N PHE A 219 -2.48 18.28 3.60
CA PHE A 219 -1.38 17.37 3.93
C PHE A 219 -0.79 16.77 2.63
N PRO A 220 0.52 16.95 2.35
CA PRO A 220 1.11 16.62 1.05
C PRO A 220 1.29 15.12 0.80
N HIS A 221 1.16 14.29 1.82
CA HIS A 221 1.41 12.85 1.77
C HIS A 221 0.13 12.01 1.93
N ALA A 222 -1.00 12.55 1.44
CA ALA A 222 -2.32 11.93 1.51
C ALA A 222 -2.55 10.95 0.36
N TYR A 223 -2.12 9.70 0.55
CA TYR A 223 -2.23 8.61 -0.42
C TYR A 223 -2.90 7.38 0.19
N GLN A 224 -3.57 6.60 -0.64
CA GLN A 224 -4.02 5.27 -0.24
C GLN A 224 -2.81 4.35 -0.03
N THR A 225 -2.87 3.51 1.00
CA THR A 225 -1.77 2.58 1.35
C THR A 225 -2.31 1.17 1.53
N ILE A 226 -2.89 0.62 0.47
CA ILE A 226 -3.53 -0.69 0.46
C ILE A 226 -2.54 -1.75 -0.05
N GLY A 227 -2.36 -2.81 0.73
CA GLY A 227 -1.35 -3.82 0.50
C GLY A 227 -1.48 -4.62 -0.80
N SER A 228 -2.71 -4.83 -1.28
CA SER A 228 -2.99 -5.46 -2.57
C SER A 228 -2.83 -4.50 -3.77
N SER A 229 -2.64 -3.22 -3.53
CA SER A 229 -2.76 -2.16 -4.53
C SER A 229 -1.57 -1.22 -4.51
N MET A 230 -0.36 -1.78 -4.59
CA MET A 230 0.89 -1.03 -4.59
C MET A 230 1.93 -1.65 -5.52
N ALA A 231 2.80 -0.81 -6.08
CA ALA A 231 3.94 -1.27 -6.87
C ALA A 231 5.17 -0.39 -6.63
N VAL A 232 6.36 -0.96 -6.89
CA VAL A 232 7.66 -0.31 -6.67
C VAL A 232 8.69 -0.82 -7.69
N ARG A 233 9.64 0.02 -8.09
CA ARG A 233 10.82 -0.41 -8.84
C ARG A 233 11.77 -1.23 -7.97
N ALA A 234 12.40 -2.24 -8.55
CA ALA A 234 13.31 -3.13 -7.84
C ALA A 234 14.51 -2.39 -7.22
N ASP A 235 15.08 -1.41 -7.92
CA ASP A 235 16.18 -0.59 -7.39
C ASP A 235 15.71 0.33 -6.23
N ALA A 236 14.53 0.91 -6.32
CA ALA A 236 13.96 1.72 -5.26
C ALA A 236 13.62 0.88 -4.02
N TYR A 237 13.06 -0.33 -4.21
CA TYR A 237 12.83 -1.30 -3.14
C TYR A 237 14.11 -1.58 -2.35
N GLN A 238 15.21 -1.83 -3.06
CA GLN A 238 16.52 -2.10 -2.45
C GLN A 238 17.07 -0.88 -1.71
N ARG A 239 17.04 0.32 -2.32
CA ARG A 239 17.53 1.57 -1.70
C ARG A 239 16.82 1.89 -0.39
N GLN A 240 15.54 1.54 -0.27
CA GLN A 240 14.73 1.78 0.94
C GLN A 240 14.75 0.60 1.94
N GLY A 241 15.67 -0.36 1.76
CA GLY A 241 15.85 -1.47 2.70
C GLY A 241 14.73 -2.52 2.66
N GLY A 242 13.95 -2.56 1.56
CA GLY A 242 12.95 -3.58 1.29
C GLY A 242 11.70 -3.53 2.19
N MET A 243 10.86 -4.56 2.06
CA MET A 243 9.65 -4.74 2.87
C MET A 243 9.99 -5.05 4.34
N ASN A 244 9.15 -4.60 5.25
CA ASN A 244 9.24 -4.91 6.68
C ASN A 244 8.57 -6.28 7.01
N ARG A 245 8.76 -6.78 8.25
CA ARG A 245 8.25 -8.09 8.70
C ARG A 245 7.03 -7.96 9.64
N ARG A 246 6.28 -6.88 9.54
CA ARG A 246 5.11 -6.67 10.39
C ARG A 246 3.99 -7.64 10.03
N LYS A 247 3.22 -8.06 11.02
CA LYS A 247 2.07 -8.95 10.79
C LYS A 247 0.87 -8.23 10.18
N ALA A 248 0.80 -6.90 10.34
CA ALA A 248 -0.25 -6.04 9.80
C ALA A 248 0.26 -4.60 9.66
N GLY A 249 -0.32 -3.82 8.74
CA GLY A 249 0.06 -2.46 8.41
C GLY A 249 1.45 -2.33 7.77
N GLU A 250 2.01 -3.43 7.30
CA GLU A 250 3.31 -3.46 6.64
C GLU A 250 3.34 -2.61 5.38
N ASP A 251 2.22 -2.52 4.68
CA ASP A 251 1.98 -1.68 3.50
C ASP A 251 2.11 -0.19 3.81
N PHE A 252 1.43 0.29 4.85
CA PHE A 252 1.56 1.67 5.31
C PHE A 252 3.02 2.01 5.63
N TYR A 253 3.68 1.19 6.47
CA TYR A 253 5.09 1.40 6.82
C TYR A 253 6.03 1.29 5.62
N PHE A 254 5.71 0.45 4.65
CA PHE A 254 6.51 0.29 3.45
C PHE A 254 6.39 1.50 2.53
N LEU A 255 5.17 1.92 2.20
CA LEU A 255 4.93 3.03 1.28
C LEU A 255 5.39 4.37 1.85
N GLN A 256 5.33 4.57 3.17
CA GLN A 256 5.87 5.76 3.83
C GLN A 256 7.40 5.92 3.69
N LYS A 257 8.11 4.92 3.20
CA LYS A 257 9.53 5.05 2.83
C LYS A 257 9.72 5.76 1.48
N PHE A 258 8.70 5.85 0.64
CA PHE A 258 8.76 6.42 -0.70
C PHE A 258 8.02 7.75 -0.80
N ILE A 259 6.83 7.85 -0.22
CA ILE A 259 5.93 9.00 -0.32
C ILE A 259 6.64 10.33 -0.03
N PRO A 260 7.43 10.50 1.06
CA PRO A 260 8.03 11.80 1.38
C PRO A 260 9.21 12.21 0.49
N HIS A 261 9.70 11.32 -0.38
CA HIS A 261 10.91 11.56 -1.16
C HIS A 261 10.66 12.02 -2.60
N GLY A 262 9.41 12.21 -3.00
CA GLY A 262 9.00 12.50 -4.38
C GLY A 262 9.01 11.25 -5.28
N HIS A 263 8.61 11.42 -6.54
CA HIS A 263 8.46 10.32 -7.51
C HIS A 263 7.52 9.19 -7.05
N TYR A 264 6.63 9.49 -6.11
CA TYR A 264 5.49 8.66 -5.73
C TYR A 264 4.24 9.15 -6.47
N SER A 265 3.42 8.25 -6.97
CA SER A 265 2.25 8.61 -7.77
C SER A 265 1.05 7.68 -7.50
N GLU A 266 -0.06 7.97 -8.15
CA GLU A 266 -1.27 7.15 -8.12
C GLU A 266 -1.59 6.67 -9.54
N LEU A 267 -1.93 5.39 -9.67
CA LEU A 267 -2.33 4.76 -10.93
C LEU A 267 -3.84 4.56 -10.94
N HIS A 268 -4.58 5.39 -11.70
CA HIS A 268 -6.05 5.44 -11.69
C HIS A 268 -6.73 4.82 -12.92
N ASN A 269 -6.00 4.51 -13.98
CA ASN A 269 -6.56 4.02 -15.25
C ASN A 269 -6.77 2.50 -15.29
N THR A 270 -6.55 1.82 -14.18
CA THR A 270 -6.86 0.41 -13.94
C THR A 270 -7.35 0.24 -12.51
N ARG A 271 -7.79 -0.97 -12.14
CA ARG A 271 -8.36 -1.22 -10.83
C ARG A 271 -7.95 -2.59 -10.29
N VAL A 272 -7.58 -2.63 -9.02
CA VAL A 272 -7.57 -3.85 -8.20
C VAL A 272 -8.94 -3.99 -7.52
N ILE A 273 -9.45 -5.21 -7.42
CA ILE A 273 -10.75 -5.53 -6.82
C ILE A 273 -10.50 -6.50 -5.65
N PRO A 274 -10.22 -5.99 -4.44
CA PRO A 274 -10.01 -6.81 -3.26
C PRO A 274 -11.33 -7.49 -2.82
N SER A 275 -11.21 -8.61 -2.12
CA SER A 275 -12.36 -9.30 -1.54
C SER A 275 -12.94 -8.52 -0.35
N PRO A 276 -14.28 -8.40 -0.24
CA PRO A 276 -14.95 -7.77 0.90
C PRO A 276 -15.23 -8.75 2.04
N ARG A 277 -14.74 -10.00 1.98
CA ARG A 277 -15.10 -11.03 2.96
C ARG A 277 -14.56 -10.72 4.36
N PRO A 278 -15.29 -11.08 5.43
CA PRO A 278 -14.78 -11.04 6.80
C PRO A 278 -13.54 -11.94 6.97
N SER A 279 -12.62 -11.52 7.82
CA SER A 279 -11.41 -12.30 8.13
C SER A 279 -10.77 -11.83 9.43
N ASP A 280 -10.41 -12.78 10.30
CA ASP A 280 -9.69 -12.54 11.55
C ASP A 280 -8.17 -12.81 11.45
N ARG A 281 -7.65 -13.03 10.21
CA ARG A 281 -6.23 -13.33 9.98
C ARG A 281 -5.28 -12.21 10.42
N VAL A 282 -5.77 -10.97 10.47
CA VAL A 282 -5.03 -9.78 10.90
C VAL A 282 -5.88 -8.95 11.87
N PRO A 283 -5.25 -8.24 12.83
CA PRO A 283 -5.99 -7.51 13.87
C PRO A 283 -6.72 -6.26 13.37
N PHE A 284 -6.48 -5.80 12.16
CA PHE A 284 -7.14 -4.67 11.49
C PHE A 284 -7.05 -4.82 9.96
N GLY A 285 -7.79 -4.01 9.23
CA GLY A 285 -7.90 -4.03 7.77
C GLY A 285 -9.29 -4.45 7.33
N THR A 286 -9.49 -4.63 6.02
CA THR A 286 -10.81 -4.83 5.40
C THR A 286 -11.58 -6.00 6.02
N GLY A 287 -10.97 -7.18 6.12
CA GLY A 287 -11.66 -8.36 6.62
C GLY A 287 -12.12 -8.20 8.07
N LYS A 288 -11.27 -7.65 8.96
CA LYS A 288 -11.64 -7.40 10.35
C LYS A 288 -12.73 -6.34 10.47
N ALA A 289 -12.60 -5.21 9.77
CA ALA A 289 -13.58 -4.13 9.81
C ALA A 289 -14.97 -4.59 9.31
N VAL A 290 -15.01 -5.38 8.25
CA VAL A 290 -16.28 -5.95 7.74
C VAL A 290 -16.88 -6.92 8.74
N GLY A 291 -16.08 -7.79 9.37
CA GLY A 291 -16.53 -8.70 10.42
C GLY A 291 -17.15 -7.94 11.61
N ASP A 292 -16.42 -6.96 12.15
CA ASP A 292 -16.88 -6.15 13.30
C ASP A 292 -18.18 -5.39 12.99
N LEU A 293 -18.33 -4.84 11.78
CA LEU A 293 -19.56 -4.13 11.37
C LEU A 293 -20.77 -5.06 11.26
N ILE A 294 -20.57 -6.29 10.78
CA ILE A 294 -21.66 -7.28 10.71
C ILE A 294 -22.08 -7.71 12.11
N GLU A 295 -21.13 -7.96 13.01
CA GLU A 295 -21.42 -8.36 14.40
C GLU A 295 -22.13 -7.26 15.20
N ALA A 296 -21.72 -6.00 15.00
CA ALA A 296 -22.27 -4.86 15.73
C ALA A 296 -23.59 -4.33 15.14
N ASP A 297 -23.92 -4.68 13.89
CA ASP A 297 -25.04 -4.12 13.10
C ASP A 297 -25.14 -2.59 13.19
N THR A 298 -23.99 -1.92 13.04
CA THR A 298 -23.85 -0.45 13.12
C THR A 298 -23.19 0.11 11.89
N SER A 299 -23.28 1.44 11.70
CA SER A 299 -22.49 2.14 10.69
C SER A 299 -21.05 2.32 11.13
N TYR A 300 -20.11 2.38 10.18
CA TYR A 300 -18.72 2.66 10.48
C TYR A 300 -18.55 4.06 11.07
N LEU A 301 -17.80 4.17 12.17
CA LEU A 301 -17.47 5.44 12.81
C LEU A 301 -16.16 5.99 12.25
N ALA A 302 -16.22 7.19 11.69
CA ALA A 302 -15.10 7.90 11.10
C ALA A 302 -14.65 9.08 11.96
N TYR A 303 -13.49 9.64 11.68
CA TYR A 303 -12.98 10.80 12.38
C TYR A 303 -13.84 12.03 12.11
N HIS A 304 -14.12 12.79 13.19
CA HIS A 304 -14.94 13.98 13.13
C HIS A 304 -14.34 15.05 12.20
N PRO A 305 -15.14 15.85 11.48
CA PRO A 305 -14.69 16.93 10.63
C PRO A 305 -13.69 17.90 11.26
N ASN A 306 -13.92 18.29 12.52
CA ASN A 306 -13.06 19.24 13.22
C ASN A 306 -11.62 18.76 13.36
N VAL A 307 -11.35 17.44 13.37
CA VAL A 307 -9.97 16.91 13.34
C VAL A 307 -9.22 17.44 12.12
N PHE A 308 -9.87 17.47 10.97
CA PHE A 308 -9.24 17.91 9.71
C PHE A 308 -9.30 19.42 9.51
N ILE A 309 -10.29 20.11 10.09
CA ILE A 309 -10.35 21.57 10.12
C ILE A 309 -9.20 22.14 10.97
N ASP A 310 -8.95 21.57 12.15
CA ASP A 310 -7.85 21.94 13.02
C ASP A 310 -6.50 21.65 12.37
N LEU A 311 -6.36 20.48 11.72
CA LEU A 311 -5.19 20.13 10.94
C LEU A 311 -4.94 21.09 9.79
N LYS A 312 -6.00 21.50 9.06
CA LYS A 312 -5.93 22.50 7.98
C LYS A 312 -5.44 23.84 8.50
N THR A 313 -5.99 24.32 9.61
CA THR A 313 -5.58 25.56 10.26
C THR A 313 -4.09 25.57 10.59
N PHE A 314 -3.58 24.46 11.10
CA PHE A 314 -2.16 24.27 11.37
C PHE A 314 -1.31 24.26 10.10
N ILE A 315 -1.67 23.44 9.11
CA ILE A 315 -0.89 23.27 7.87
C ILE A 315 -0.80 24.59 7.09
N GLN A 316 -1.87 25.38 7.06
CA GLN A 316 -1.88 26.69 6.39
C GLN A 316 -0.90 27.70 7.03
N LYS A 317 -0.61 27.57 8.32
CA LYS A 317 0.30 28.45 9.04
C LYS A 317 1.77 27.99 9.03
N ILE A 318 2.10 26.80 8.52
CA ILE A 318 3.46 26.22 8.61
C ILE A 318 4.54 27.12 8.02
N ASN A 319 4.25 27.81 6.91
CA ASN A 319 5.24 28.69 6.26
C ASN A 319 5.66 29.84 7.18
N THR A 320 4.77 30.34 8.03
CA THR A 320 5.12 31.40 8.98
C THR A 320 6.12 30.97 10.06
N LEU A 321 6.31 29.65 10.26
CA LEU A 321 7.30 29.11 11.18
C LEU A 321 8.74 29.30 10.69
N TYR A 322 8.95 29.48 9.39
CA TYR A 322 10.30 29.69 8.85
C TYR A 322 10.94 30.97 9.42
N ASP A 323 10.15 32.03 9.67
CA ASP A 323 10.61 33.29 10.21
C ASP A 323 10.70 33.31 11.74
N LYS A 324 10.12 32.33 12.43
CA LYS A 324 10.10 32.24 13.90
C LYS A 324 11.32 31.51 14.42
N LYS A 325 12.26 32.24 15.02
CA LYS A 325 13.57 31.73 15.44
C LYS A 325 13.68 31.52 16.97
N SER A 326 12.86 32.17 17.77
CA SER A 326 12.90 32.10 19.22
C SER A 326 11.86 31.09 19.77
N ASP A 327 12.12 30.56 20.96
CA ASP A 327 11.18 29.67 21.64
C ASP A 327 9.87 30.40 22.00
N VAL A 328 9.93 31.72 22.26
CA VAL A 328 8.75 32.56 22.53
C VAL A 328 7.85 32.65 21.30
N GLU A 329 8.40 32.94 20.12
CA GLU A 329 7.63 33.06 18.89
C GLU A 329 6.98 31.70 18.48
N VAL A 330 7.65 30.59 18.74
CA VAL A 330 7.09 29.25 18.50
C VAL A 330 6.02 28.91 19.54
N SER A 331 6.15 29.39 20.81
CA SER A 331 5.09 29.25 21.81
C SER A 331 3.84 30.03 21.39
N GLU A 332 3.98 31.28 21.07
CA GLU A 332 2.87 32.13 20.60
C GLU A 332 2.19 31.54 19.36
N PHE A 333 2.96 30.89 18.48
CA PHE A 333 2.40 30.18 17.32
C PHE A 333 1.50 29.01 17.76
N THR A 334 1.95 28.17 18.72
CA THR A 334 1.15 27.04 19.21
C THR A 334 -0.07 27.48 20.01
N ASP A 335 0.03 28.56 20.79
CA ASP A 335 -1.06 29.12 21.60
C ASP A 335 -2.20 29.71 20.73
N ASN A 336 -1.89 30.05 19.47
CA ASN A 336 -2.86 30.53 18.48
C ASN A 336 -3.41 29.42 17.55
N LEU A 337 -3.20 28.14 17.90
CA LEU A 337 -3.78 26.99 17.21
C LEU A 337 -4.99 26.44 17.98
N PRO A 338 -5.89 25.70 17.31
CA PRO A 338 -6.91 24.92 18.01
C PRO A 338 -6.30 23.97 19.06
N ASP A 339 -6.96 23.81 20.21
CA ASP A 339 -6.46 23.04 21.35
C ASP A 339 -6.05 21.61 20.99
N SER A 340 -6.79 20.96 20.09
CA SER A 340 -6.53 19.58 19.67
C SER A 340 -5.14 19.42 19.04
N ILE A 341 -4.72 20.38 18.21
CA ILE A 341 -3.41 20.35 17.57
C ILE A 341 -2.33 21.01 18.42
N GLY A 342 -2.64 22.09 19.12
CA GLY A 342 -1.71 22.79 20.01
C GLY A 342 -1.17 21.86 21.10
N THR A 343 -2.05 21.20 21.85
CA THR A 343 -1.66 20.25 22.92
C THR A 343 -0.92 19.02 22.38
N PHE A 344 -1.30 18.53 21.19
CA PHE A 344 -0.57 17.46 20.51
C PHE A 344 0.87 17.89 20.18
N LEU A 345 1.09 19.07 19.61
CA LEU A 345 2.41 19.57 19.25
C LEU A 345 3.32 19.72 20.48
N ILE A 346 2.78 20.25 21.59
CA ILE A 346 3.50 20.36 22.87
C ILE A 346 3.92 18.97 23.36
N GLN A 347 3.02 17.99 23.35
CA GLN A 347 3.31 16.60 23.76
C GLN A 347 4.45 15.98 22.94
N TYR A 348 4.62 16.34 21.67
CA TYR A 348 5.66 15.84 20.78
C TYR A 348 6.87 16.76 20.63
N HIS A 349 7.14 17.61 21.63
CA HIS A 349 8.34 18.47 21.73
C HIS A 349 8.54 19.37 20.52
N PHE A 350 7.48 20.01 20.06
CA PHE A 350 7.44 20.83 18.84
C PHE A 350 8.54 21.90 18.79
N TYR A 351 8.78 22.64 19.88
CA TYR A 351 9.83 23.66 19.95
C TYR A 351 11.20 23.12 19.59
N LYS A 352 11.59 22.02 20.26
CA LYS A 352 12.87 21.37 20.00
C LYS A 352 12.99 20.97 18.56
N LYS A 353 11.89 20.46 17.97
CA LYS A 353 11.87 19.98 16.59
C LYS A 353 11.98 21.12 15.57
N ILE A 354 11.28 22.23 15.78
CA ILE A 354 11.38 23.41 14.90
C ILE A 354 12.80 23.99 14.94
N LYS A 355 13.40 24.09 16.13
CA LYS A 355 14.80 24.53 16.28
C LYS A 355 15.77 23.64 15.51
N GLU A 356 15.61 22.31 15.61
CA GLU A 356 16.41 21.33 14.85
C GLU A 356 16.23 21.53 13.33
N ILE A 357 15.01 21.71 12.87
CA ILE A 357 14.72 21.93 11.44
C ILE A 357 15.41 23.22 10.95
N HIS A 358 15.34 24.32 11.70
CA HIS A 358 16.00 25.58 11.37
C HIS A 358 17.53 25.45 11.24
N GLN A 359 18.18 24.67 12.13
CA GLN A 359 19.61 24.44 12.08
C GLN A 359 20.09 23.74 10.79
N HIS A 360 19.19 23.05 10.11
CA HIS A 360 19.50 22.22 8.93
C HIS A 360 18.84 22.71 7.65
N THR A 361 18.32 23.95 7.63
CA THR A 361 17.63 24.51 6.46
C THR A 361 18.09 25.94 6.21
N SER A 362 18.28 26.29 4.93
CA SER A 362 18.74 27.60 4.48
C SER A 362 17.64 28.44 3.80
N ASN A 363 16.50 27.83 3.49
CA ASN A 363 15.39 28.50 2.81
C ASN A 363 14.05 27.84 3.17
N GLU A 364 12.94 28.53 2.86
CA GLU A 364 11.58 28.09 3.16
C GLU A 364 11.24 26.73 2.51
N ILE A 365 11.70 26.48 1.29
CA ILE A 365 11.42 25.22 0.57
C ILE A 365 12.02 24.03 1.33
N THR A 366 13.30 24.13 1.70
CA THR A 366 13.97 23.05 2.45
C THR A 366 13.44 22.92 3.87
N PHE A 367 13.00 24.04 4.50
CA PHE A 367 12.31 24.04 5.77
C PHE A 367 11.02 23.23 5.68
N ARG A 368 10.15 23.54 4.70
CA ARG A 368 8.89 22.86 4.48
C ARG A 368 9.07 21.36 4.19
N GLN A 369 10.05 20.99 3.38
CA GLN A 369 10.39 19.59 3.10
C GLN A 369 10.78 18.82 4.39
N ARG A 370 11.69 19.37 5.19
CA ARG A 370 12.11 18.77 6.46
C ARG A 370 10.98 18.75 7.50
N PHE A 371 10.14 19.77 7.49
CA PHE A 371 8.97 19.80 8.34
C PHE A 371 8.05 18.61 8.06
N PHE A 372 7.69 18.34 6.81
CA PHE A 372 6.83 17.21 6.46
C PHE A 372 7.53 15.85 6.50
N GLN A 373 8.85 15.79 6.49
CA GLN A 373 9.59 14.57 6.86
C GLN A 373 9.40 14.21 8.34
N TRP A 374 9.31 15.20 9.22
CA TRP A 374 8.99 15.00 10.61
C TRP A 374 7.47 14.84 10.84
N PHE A 375 6.67 15.83 10.38
CA PHE A 375 5.21 15.78 10.47
C PHE A 375 4.65 14.92 9.33
N ASN A 376 5.06 13.66 9.32
CA ASN A 376 4.73 12.68 8.31
C ASN A 376 3.41 11.96 8.62
N ALA A 377 3.01 10.99 7.82
CA ALA A 377 1.76 10.26 8.00
C ALA A 377 1.66 9.54 9.37
N PHE A 378 2.79 9.14 9.98
CA PHE A 378 2.79 8.57 11.34
C PHE A 378 2.41 9.62 12.39
N MET A 379 2.94 10.84 12.25
CA MET A 379 2.59 11.95 13.15
C MET A 379 1.14 12.38 12.94
N VAL A 380 0.68 12.44 11.70
CA VAL A 380 -0.72 12.72 11.38
C VAL A 380 -1.64 11.67 11.98
N LEU A 381 -1.34 10.38 11.84
CA LEU A 381 -2.13 9.30 12.44
C LEU A 381 -2.20 9.42 13.98
N LYS A 382 -1.09 9.73 14.63
CA LYS A 382 -1.06 9.99 16.07
C LYS A 382 -1.89 11.21 16.46
N TYR A 383 -1.81 12.28 15.68
CA TYR A 383 -2.62 13.47 15.89
C TYR A 383 -4.11 13.15 15.77
N VAL A 384 -4.52 12.47 14.70
CA VAL A 384 -5.93 12.11 14.46
C VAL A 384 -6.50 11.27 15.62
N HIS A 385 -5.71 10.33 16.16
CA HIS A 385 -6.09 9.56 17.34
C HIS A 385 -6.18 10.45 18.60
N HIS A 386 -5.19 11.31 18.83
CA HIS A 386 -5.20 12.26 19.96
C HIS A 386 -6.43 13.18 19.90
N ALA A 387 -6.74 13.73 18.74
CA ALA A 387 -7.90 14.61 18.53
C ALA A 387 -9.22 13.86 18.73
N ARG A 388 -9.34 12.62 18.20
CA ARG A 388 -10.50 11.74 18.41
C ARG A 388 -10.74 11.44 19.89
N ASP A 389 -9.70 11.05 20.59
CA ASP A 389 -9.81 10.50 21.94
C ASP A 389 -10.05 11.57 22.99
N ARG A 390 -9.71 12.85 22.72
CA ARG A 390 -9.75 13.94 23.70
C ARG A 390 -10.66 15.10 23.35
N TYR A 391 -10.92 15.35 22.05
CA TYR A 391 -11.60 16.57 21.60
C TYR A 391 -12.79 16.30 20.69
N HIS A 392 -12.65 15.41 19.73
CA HIS A 392 -13.60 15.25 18.63
C HIS A 392 -13.93 13.76 18.43
N PRO A 393 -14.86 13.19 19.23
CA PRO A 393 -15.23 11.78 19.10
C PRO A 393 -15.72 11.44 17.70
N SER A 394 -15.49 10.18 17.29
CA SER A 394 -15.90 9.67 15.99
C SER A 394 -17.41 9.76 15.78
N VAL A 395 -17.83 9.95 14.55
CA VAL A 395 -19.23 10.06 14.11
C VAL A 395 -19.48 9.15 12.90
N PRO A 396 -20.75 8.85 12.53
CA PRO A 396 -21.06 7.98 11.41
C PRO A 396 -20.42 8.43 10.10
N VAL A 397 -19.87 7.49 9.34
CA VAL A 397 -19.15 7.76 8.09
C VAL A 397 -20.01 8.50 7.05
N TYR A 398 -21.31 8.22 7.02
CA TYR A 398 -22.27 8.90 6.14
C TYR A 398 -22.26 10.42 6.35
N GLU A 399 -22.29 10.87 7.62
CA GLU A 399 -22.37 12.29 7.97
C GLU A 399 -21.08 13.05 7.55
N VAL A 400 -19.93 12.47 7.87
CA VAL A 400 -18.64 13.11 7.55
C VAL A 400 -18.36 13.10 6.05
N ALA A 401 -18.83 12.09 5.34
CA ALA A 401 -18.68 12.03 3.88
C ALA A 401 -19.49 13.14 3.19
N ILE A 402 -20.71 13.38 3.62
CA ILE A 402 -21.53 14.50 3.13
C ILE A 402 -20.87 15.84 3.46
N TRP A 403 -20.41 16.01 4.71
CA TRP A 403 -19.73 17.25 5.11
C TRP A 403 -18.55 17.55 4.18
N LEU A 404 -17.64 16.58 3.96
CA LEU A 404 -16.45 16.81 3.15
C LEU A 404 -16.81 17.13 1.69
N LEU A 405 -17.77 16.44 1.09
CA LEU A 405 -18.21 16.73 -0.27
C LEU A 405 -18.73 18.17 -0.41
N ARG A 406 -19.45 18.68 0.59
CA ARG A 406 -19.90 20.08 0.63
C ARG A 406 -18.73 21.06 0.72
N GLU A 407 -17.76 20.79 1.58
CA GLU A 407 -16.55 21.62 1.75
C GLU A 407 -15.73 21.74 0.46
N ILE A 408 -15.63 20.64 -0.30
CA ILE A 408 -14.92 20.63 -1.60
C ILE A 408 -15.83 20.96 -2.80
N LYS A 409 -17.05 21.44 -2.52
CA LYS A 409 -18.04 21.91 -3.51
C LYS A 409 -18.39 20.85 -4.58
N THR A 410 -18.59 19.62 -4.14
CA THR A 410 -19.03 18.51 -5.01
C THR A 410 -20.54 18.34 -4.91
N ASP A 411 -21.21 18.20 -6.06
CA ASP A 411 -22.65 17.98 -6.12
C ASP A 411 -23.06 16.64 -5.46
N ILE A 412 -24.06 16.71 -4.60
CA ILE A 412 -24.63 15.54 -3.90
C ILE A 412 -26.10 15.45 -4.27
N PRO A 413 -26.58 14.32 -4.81
CA PRO A 413 -28.01 14.10 -5.04
C PRO A 413 -28.84 14.24 -3.75
N GLN A 414 -30.05 14.74 -3.86
CA GLN A 414 -30.92 15.01 -2.70
C GLN A 414 -31.19 13.74 -1.85
N GLU A 415 -31.33 12.58 -2.48
CA GLU A 415 -31.58 11.28 -1.85
C GLU A 415 -30.33 10.37 -1.86
N ALA A 416 -29.15 10.95 -1.64
CA ALA A 416 -27.92 10.17 -1.62
C ALA A 416 -27.88 9.24 -0.40
N ASN A 417 -27.70 7.95 -0.65
CA ASN A 417 -27.35 6.96 0.38
C ASN A 417 -25.85 6.73 0.44
N THR A 418 -25.37 5.89 1.39
CA THR A 418 -23.94 5.60 1.58
C THR A 418 -23.27 5.08 0.30
N LYS A 419 -23.97 4.23 -0.47
CA LYS A 419 -23.47 3.72 -1.76
C LYS A 419 -23.29 4.83 -2.79
N THR A 420 -24.26 5.75 -2.87
CA THR A 420 -24.17 6.93 -3.75
C THR A 420 -22.96 7.79 -3.39
N LEU A 421 -22.75 8.04 -2.10
CA LEU A 421 -21.56 8.79 -1.64
C LEU A 421 -20.28 8.08 -2.01
N LEU A 422 -20.18 6.77 -1.79
CA LEU A 422 -19.01 5.98 -2.19
C LEU A 422 -18.72 6.12 -3.69
N ASP A 423 -19.74 6.07 -4.54
CA ASP A 423 -19.56 6.21 -5.98
C ASP A 423 -19.07 7.62 -6.38
N ILE A 424 -19.48 8.66 -5.64
CA ILE A 424 -18.96 10.02 -5.82
C ILE A 424 -17.47 10.08 -5.45
N TYR A 425 -17.08 9.53 -4.29
CA TYR A 425 -15.68 9.47 -3.88
C TYR A 425 -14.80 8.68 -4.84
N ARG A 426 -15.28 7.55 -5.37
CA ARG A 426 -14.61 6.76 -6.41
C ARG A 426 -14.35 7.60 -7.67
N LYS A 427 -15.35 8.39 -8.11
CA LYS A 427 -15.21 9.29 -9.27
C LYS A 427 -14.23 10.43 -9.01
N LEU A 428 -14.19 10.98 -7.79
CA LEU A 428 -13.24 12.02 -7.42
C LEU A 428 -11.79 11.52 -7.51
N GLU A 429 -11.50 10.33 -6.97
CA GLU A 429 -10.15 9.76 -7.03
C GLU A 429 -9.69 9.44 -8.46
N ARG A 430 -10.60 9.04 -9.34
CA ARG A 430 -10.25 8.77 -10.76
C ARG A 430 -9.99 10.01 -11.59
N LYS A 431 -10.40 11.19 -11.14
CA LYS A 431 -10.20 12.46 -11.86
C LYS A 431 -8.90 13.17 -11.44
N THR A 432 -8.32 12.77 -10.33
CA THR A 432 -7.05 13.31 -9.80
C THR A 432 -5.87 12.64 -10.46
#